data_6c88309ef7f79aa148321190ddbec138
#
_entry.id   6c88309ef7f79aa148321190ddbec138
#
_cell.length_a   1.000
_cell.length_b   1.000
_cell.length_c   1.000
_cell.angle_alpha   90.00
_cell.angle_beta   90.00
_cell.angle_gamma   90.00
#
_symmetry.space_group_name_H-M   'P 1'
#
loop_
_entity.id
_entity.type
_entity.pdbx_description
1 polymer ?
#
loop_
_entity_poly.entity_id
_entity_poly.type
_entity_poly.pdbx_seq_one_letter_code
_entity_poly.pdbx_strand_id
1 'polypeptide(L)'
;NNDMDKIVEVDTAFHDMLYTASRNERLRSIINNLREQMTTIRGRSMSYPGRLVETMDEHRNLVEAIAAHDVERAQYAARIHLENAEHTLMRSLSEHLPQKKA
;
A
#
# COMPACT_ATOMS: atom_id res chain seq x y z
N ASN A 1 9.53 -6.36 -13.90
CA ASN A 1 10.19 -5.39 -14.76
C ASN A 1 10.85 -4.31 -13.88
N ASN A 2 11.94 -3.71 -14.38
CA ASN A 2 12.76 -2.77 -13.59
C ASN A 2 11.98 -1.55 -13.12
N ASP A 3 11.04 -1.07 -13.92
CA ASP A 3 10.25 0.11 -13.55
C ASP A 3 9.30 -0.20 -12.39
N MET A 4 8.69 -1.37 -12.41
CA MET A 4 7.81 -1.80 -11.31
C MET A 4 8.62 -2.05 -10.04
N ASP A 5 9.82 -2.62 -10.16
CA ASP A 5 10.70 -2.83 -9.02
C ASP A 5 11.07 -1.50 -8.35
N LYS A 6 11.35 -0.47 -9.14
CA LYS A 6 11.63 0.88 -8.62
C LYS A 6 10.42 1.51 -7.96
N ILE A 7 9.24 1.32 -8.55
CA ILE A 7 7.99 1.83 -7.98
C ILE A 7 7.75 1.20 -6.62
N VAL A 8 7.90 -0.12 -6.50
CA VAL A 8 7.73 -0.84 -5.24
C VAL A 8 8.77 -0.38 -4.21
N GLU A 9 10.01 -0.15 -4.64
CA GLU A 9 11.07 0.33 -3.75
C GLU A 9 10.72 1.71 -3.17
N VAL A 10 10.27 2.64 -4.01
CA VAL A 10 9.86 3.98 -3.57
C VAL A 10 8.64 3.91 -2.65
N ASP A 11 7.66 3.08 -3.00
CA ASP A 11 6.46 2.88 -2.19
C ASP A 11 6.82 2.30 -0.81
N THR A 12 7.72 1.34 -0.78
CA THR A 12 8.20 0.73 0.47
C THR A 12 8.90 1.77 1.34
N ALA A 13 9.75 2.63 0.74
CA ALA A 13 10.43 3.70 1.46
C ALA A 13 9.42 4.69 2.07
N PHE A 14 8.36 5.03 1.33
CA PHE A 14 7.30 5.89 1.84
C PHE A 14 6.64 5.29 3.07
N HIS A 15 6.26 4.03 3.01
CA HIS A 15 5.64 3.35 4.16
C HIS A 15 6.60 3.22 5.34
N ASP A 16 7.87 2.95 5.10
CA ASP A 16 8.89 2.90 6.16
C ASP A 16 9.00 4.24 6.90
N MET A 17 8.91 5.34 6.17
CA MET A 17 8.89 6.68 6.79
C MET A 17 7.70 6.88 7.69
N LEU A 18 6.52 6.41 7.26
CA LEU A 18 5.31 6.50 8.08
C LEU A 18 5.45 5.68 9.36
N TYR A 19 5.97 4.46 9.25
CA TYR A 19 6.15 3.59 10.42
C TYR A 19 7.15 4.20 11.41
N THR A 20 8.23 4.78 10.90
CA THR A 20 9.23 5.45 11.74
C THR A 20 8.61 6.68 12.42
N ALA A 21 7.83 7.46 11.69
CA ALA A 21 7.17 8.67 12.20
C ALA A 21 6.13 8.35 13.27
N SER A 22 5.55 7.17 13.25
CA SER A 22 4.55 6.75 14.23
C SER A 22 5.14 6.57 15.63
N ARG A 23 6.47 6.42 15.73
CA ARG A 23 7.20 6.15 16.97
C ARG A 23 6.72 4.89 17.71
N ASN A 24 6.10 3.98 16.97
CA ASN A 24 5.63 2.71 17.53
C ASN A 24 6.61 1.61 17.13
N GLU A 25 7.63 1.39 17.98
CA GLU A 25 8.70 0.43 17.71
C GLU A 25 8.18 -1.00 17.60
N ARG A 26 7.18 -1.35 18.40
CA ARG A 26 6.61 -2.70 18.36
C ARG A 26 5.91 -2.96 17.03
N LEU A 27 5.10 -2.01 16.57
CA LEU A 27 4.43 -2.10 15.28
C LEU A 27 5.44 -2.18 14.14
N ARG A 28 6.46 -1.32 14.20
CA ARG A 28 7.53 -1.30 13.20
C ARG A 28 8.24 -2.64 13.10
N SER A 29 8.53 -3.26 14.26
CA SER A 29 9.17 -4.57 14.31
C SER A 29 8.29 -5.66 13.67
N ILE A 30 6.99 -5.66 13.98
CA ILE A 30 6.04 -6.62 13.40
C ILE A 30 5.99 -6.46 11.88
N ILE A 31 5.91 -5.23 11.39
CA ILE A 31 5.86 -4.97 9.95
C ILE A 31 7.16 -5.39 9.27
N ASN A 32 8.31 -5.14 9.90
CA ASN A 32 9.59 -5.57 9.35
C ASN A 32 9.67 -7.08 9.18
N ASN A 33 9.07 -7.84 10.09
CA ASN A 33 9.02 -9.31 9.97
C ASN A 33 8.19 -9.76 8.77
N LEU A 34 7.29 -8.90 8.28
CA LEU A 34 6.44 -9.17 7.13
C LEU A 34 6.93 -8.46 5.86
N ARG A 35 8.12 -7.87 5.90
CA ARG A 35 8.62 -6.99 4.83
C ARG A 35 8.62 -7.64 3.46
N GLU A 36 9.09 -8.88 3.37
CA GLU A 36 9.17 -9.59 2.11
C GLU A 36 7.78 -9.84 1.52
N GLN A 37 6.85 -10.28 2.36
CA GLN A 37 5.47 -10.51 1.96
C GLN A 37 4.80 -9.19 1.55
N MET A 38 5.04 -8.12 2.29
CA MET A 38 4.48 -6.81 1.96
C MET A 38 5.00 -6.28 0.63
N THR A 39 6.28 -6.48 0.34
CA THR A 39 6.88 -6.08 -0.93
C THR A 39 6.23 -6.81 -2.10
N THR A 40 6.01 -8.11 -1.96
CA THR A 40 5.35 -8.93 -2.97
C THR A 40 3.90 -8.45 -3.20
N ILE A 41 3.17 -8.20 -2.12
CA ILE A 41 1.78 -7.73 -2.18
C ILE A 41 1.71 -6.37 -2.88
N ARG A 42 2.59 -5.45 -2.54
CA ARG A 42 2.63 -4.12 -3.14
C ARG A 42 2.89 -4.19 -4.64
N GLY A 43 3.84 -5.01 -5.05
CA GLY A 43 4.14 -5.18 -6.48
C GLY A 43 2.95 -5.72 -7.24
N ARG A 44 2.28 -6.72 -6.69
CA ARG A 44 1.11 -7.31 -7.32
C ARG A 44 -0.06 -6.33 -7.43
N SER A 45 -0.33 -5.59 -6.34
CA SER A 45 -1.40 -4.61 -6.32
C SER A 45 -1.14 -3.46 -7.31
N MET A 46 0.06 -2.90 -7.29
CA MET A 46 0.40 -1.75 -8.14
C MET A 46 0.56 -2.09 -9.60
N SER A 47 0.75 -3.36 -9.94
CA SER A 47 0.78 -3.81 -11.32
C SER A 47 -0.62 -3.86 -11.95
N TYR A 48 -1.67 -3.78 -11.13
CA TYR A 48 -3.03 -3.78 -11.64
C TYR A 48 -3.33 -2.45 -12.33
N PRO A 49 -3.93 -2.48 -13.54
CA PRO A 49 -4.19 -1.26 -14.30
C PRO A 49 -4.96 -0.22 -13.50
N GLY A 50 -4.45 1.00 -13.48
CA GLY A 50 -5.06 2.15 -12.79
C GLY A 50 -4.73 2.26 -11.31
N ARG A 51 -4.19 1.21 -10.69
CA ARG A 51 -3.94 1.23 -9.24
C ARG A 51 -2.85 2.22 -8.85
N LEU A 52 -1.81 2.36 -9.67
CA LEU A 52 -0.71 3.28 -9.35
C LEU A 52 -1.20 4.71 -9.19
N VAL A 53 -2.05 5.18 -10.12
CA VAL A 53 -2.61 6.54 -10.06
C VAL A 53 -3.45 6.72 -8.79
N GLU A 54 -4.30 5.75 -8.48
CA GLU A 54 -5.10 5.77 -7.24
C GLU A 54 -4.21 5.81 -6.00
N THR A 55 -3.16 5.00 -5.99
CA THR A 55 -2.20 4.96 -4.88
C THR A 55 -1.55 6.31 -4.65
N MET A 56 -1.14 6.99 -5.71
CA MET A 56 -0.53 8.32 -5.61
C MET A 56 -1.50 9.33 -5.00
N ASP A 57 -2.76 9.31 -5.40
CA ASP A 57 -3.77 10.19 -4.85
C ASP A 57 -4.03 9.89 -3.37
N GLU A 58 -4.08 8.61 -3.01
CA GLU A 58 -4.29 8.18 -1.62
C GLU A 58 -3.13 8.61 -0.73
N HIS A 59 -1.90 8.45 -1.21
CA HIS A 59 -0.70 8.88 -0.48
C HIS A 59 -0.70 10.39 -0.27
N ARG A 60 -1.08 11.16 -1.30
CA ARG A 60 -1.16 12.61 -1.21
C ARG A 60 -2.17 13.04 -0.15
N ASN A 61 -3.36 12.43 -0.16
CA ASN A 61 -4.39 12.73 0.82
C ASN A 61 -3.91 12.44 2.24
N LEU A 62 -3.20 11.36 2.44
CA LEU A 62 -2.65 10.98 3.73
C LEU A 62 -1.59 12.00 4.20
N VAL A 63 -0.66 12.36 3.33
CA VAL A 63 0.38 13.33 3.65
C VAL A 63 -0.21 14.69 3.99
N GLU A 64 -1.19 15.14 3.22
CA GLU A 64 -1.88 16.41 3.50
C GLU A 64 -2.57 16.41 4.86
N ALA A 65 -3.22 15.31 5.20
CA ALA A 65 -3.88 15.18 6.49
C ALA A 65 -2.87 15.21 7.64
N ILE A 66 -1.74 14.53 7.49
CA ILE A 66 -0.66 14.52 8.48
C ILE A 66 -0.07 15.92 8.62
N ALA A 67 0.19 16.60 7.51
CA ALA A 67 0.74 17.97 7.53
C ALA A 67 -0.20 18.96 8.21
N ALA A 68 -1.52 18.74 8.08
CA ALA A 68 -2.54 19.56 8.72
C ALA A 68 -2.78 19.18 10.18
N HIS A 69 -2.10 18.16 10.70
CA HIS A 69 -2.33 17.61 12.03
C HIS A 69 -3.78 17.17 12.26
N ASP A 70 -4.44 16.76 11.18
CA ASP A 70 -5.83 16.30 11.23
C ASP A 70 -5.85 14.79 11.43
N VAL A 71 -5.95 14.37 12.69
CA VAL A 71 -5.85 12.95 13.07
C VAL A 71 -6.98 12.13 12.44
N GLU A 72 -8.21 12.60 12.51
CA GLU A 72 -9.36 11.87 11.97
C GLU A 72 -9.25 11.69 10.46
N ARG A 73 -8.85 12.75 9.76
CA ARG A 73 -8.67 12.71 8.32
C ARG A 73 -7.52 11.77 7.94
N ALA A 74 -6.42 11.78 8.71
CA ALA A 74 -5.29 10.89 8.46
C ALA A 74 -5.69 9.42 8.66
N GLN A 75 -6.44 9.12 9.71
CA GLN A 75 -6.94 7.77 9.96
C GLN A 75 -7.86 7.30 8.84
N TYR A 76 -8.75 8.17 8.39
CA TYR A 76 -9.66 7.86 7.29
C TYR A 76 -8.88 7.59 5.99
N ALA A 77 -7.93 8.46 5.67
CA ALA A 77 -7.10 8.33 4.46
C ALA A 77 -6.29 7.02 4.47
N ALA A 78 -5.72 6.67 5.62
CA ALA A 78 -4.96 5.42 5.77
C ALA A 78 -5.86 4.20 5.59
N ARG A 79 -7.05 4.23 6.19
CA ARG A 79 -8.01 3.13 6.06
C ARG A 79 -8.46 2.94 4.62
N ILE A 80 -8.82 4.02 3.93
CA ILE A 80 -9.24 3.96 2.53
C ILE A 80 -8.11 3.40 1.66
N HIS A 81 -6.88 3.84 1.91
CA HIS A 81 -5.72 3.33 1.18
C HIS A 81 -5.59 1.81 1.33
N LEU A 82 -5.69 1.30 2.55
CA LEU A 82 -5.57 -0.12 2.81
C LEU A 82 -6.75 -0.91 2.23
N GLU A 83 -7.96 -0.41 2.35
CA GLU A 83 -9.15 -1.06 1.78
C GLU A 83 -9.04 -1.15 0.26
N ASN A 84 -8.62 -0.07 -0.40
CA ASN A 84 -8.47 -0.05 -1.85
C ASN A 84 -7.34 -0.98 -2.30
N ALA A 85 -6.23 -1.03 -1.57
CA ALA A 85 -5.12 -1.93 -1.86
C ALA A 85 -5.57 -3.40 -1.74
N GLU A 86 -6.30 -3.72 -0.69
CA GLU A 86 -6.85 -5.07 -0.49
C GLU A 86 -7.81 -5.44 -1.63
N HIS A 87 -8.73 -4.53 -1.96
CA HIS A 87 -9.70 -4.75 -3.02
C HIS A 87 -9.01 -5.05 -4.36
N THR A 88 -8.00 -4.26 -4.70
CA THR A 88 -7.23 -4.44 -5.94
C THR A 88 -6.48 -5.76 -5.93
N LEU A 89 -5.86 -6.11 -4.81
CA LEU A 89 -5.16 -7.37 -4.67
C LEU A 89 -6.09 -8.55 -4.89
N MET A 90 -7.26 -8.51 -4.26
CA MET A 90 -8.25 -9.59 -4.38
C MET A 90 -8.75 -9.73 -5.83
N ARG A 91 -8.97 -8.62 -6.51
CA ARG A 91 -9.33 -8.65 -7.93
C ARG A 91 -8.22 -9.26 -8.77
N SER A 92 -7.00 -8.85 -8.53
CA SER A 92 -5.83 -9.38 -9.23
C SER A 92 -5.71 -10.89 -9.05
N LEU A 93 -5.88 -11.37 -7.83
CA LEU A 93 -5.83 -12.80 -7.53
C LEU A 93 -6.96 -13.56 -8.22
N SER A 94 -8.18 -13.03 -8.18
CA SER A 94 -9.35 -13.64 -8.80
C SER A 94 -9.17 -13.78 -10.31
N GLU A 95 -8.63 -12.78 -10.97
CA GLU A 95 -8.43 -12.77 -12.42
C GLU A 95 -7.30 -13.68 -12.86
N HIS A 96 -6.38 -14.04 -11.97
CA HIS A 96 -5.26 -14.93 -12.26
C HIS A 96 -5.53 -16.38 -11.90
N LEU A 97 -6.66 -16.67 -11.23
CA LEU A 97 -7.02 -18.04 -10.91
C LEU A 97 -7.56 -18.74 -12.15
N PRO A 98 -7.22 -20.05 -12.34
CA PRO A 98 -7.82 -20.81 -13.42
C PRO A 98 -9.34 -20.80 -13.29
N GLN A 99 -10.03 -20.44 -14.38
CA GLN A 99 -11.48 -20.50 -14.38
C GLN A 99 -11.92 -21.96 -14.41
N LYS A 100 -12.83 -22.32 -13.51
CA LYS A 100 -13.44 -23.65 -13.57
C LYS A 100 -14.30 -23.72 -14.80
N LYS A 101 -13.98 -24.67 -15.68
CA LYS A 101 -14.87 -24.97 -16.79
C LYS A 101 -16.15 -25.57 -16.23
N ALA A 102 -17.24 -25.00 -16.63
CA ALA A 102 -18.56 -25.54 -16.25
C ALA A 102 -18.76 -26.94 -16.77
#